data_17912b61e2a83be5d4d4f8f4703c1539
#
_entry.id   17912b61e2a83be5d4d4f8f4703c1539
#
_cell.length_a   1.000
_cell.length_b   1.000
_cell.length_c   1.000
_cell.angle_alpha   90.00
_cell.angle_beta   90.00
_cell.angle_gamma   90.00
#
_symmetry.space_group_name_H-M   'P 1'
#
loop_
_entity.id
_entity.type
_entity.pdbx_description
1 polymer ?
#
loop_
_entity_poly.entity_id
_entity_poly.type
_entity_poly.pdbx_seq_one_letter_code
_entity_poly.pdbx_strand_id
1 'polypeptide(L)'
;MKEGRFSLIYTVTLNPSLDYYLSLPALHPGTLHRVQDAQLLPGGKGVNVAIVLSRLGVPVRALGFAAGHTGALLTTLLREIGLDTDFVTVPDGMTRLNVKISTESETELNGAGPDIPSDAFEALLSKMDGLEPDDILVLSGSAPSSLPADAYNQLAQRAQARGAHIVADTTGQRLTDLLPCRPFLIKPNALELAEVCGQTADTVAERAAQARRLQALGARNVLVSCGAEGAVLVTEGGDVLTGQAPQGTVRSTVGAGDSMVAGFLAGWLGGGSYEAALRLGLSAGSATAFRDGLAERGDIDRLLSEVHVTA
;
A
#
# COMPACT_ATOMS: atom_id res chain seq x y z
N MET A 1 -7.45 -31.19 5.96
CA MET A 1 -7.81 -29.82 6.32
C MET A 1 -6.89 -29.42 7.46
N LYS A 2 -5.86 -28.58 7.23
CA LYS A 2 -5.12 -27.97 8.33
C LYS A 2 -6.08 -26.97 8.99
N GLU A 3 -6.36 -27.16 10.26
CA GLU A 3 -7.10 -26.18 11.05
C GLU A 3 -6.44 -24.83 10.89
N GLY A 4 -7.22 -23.85 10.39
CA GLY A 4 -6.71 -22.57 9.94
C GLY A 4 -6.12 -21.78 11.09
N ARG A 5 -4.82 -21.72 11.15
CA ARG A 5 -4.12 -20.64 11.80
C ARG A 5 -4.28 -19.43 10.87
N PHE A 6 -5.02 -18.44 11.32
CA PHE A 6 -5.16 -17.20 10.55
C PHE A 6 -3.80 -16.52 10.52
N SER A 7 -3.20 -16.41 9.34
CA SER A 7 -2.00 -15.62 9.13
C SER A 7 -2.29 -14.16 9.49
N LEU A 8 -1.46 -13.56 10.32
CA LEU A 8 -1.52 -12.15 10.62
C LEU A 8 -0.80 -11.36 9.51
N ILE A 9 -1.41 -10.27 9.08
CA ILE A 9 -0.75 -9.34 8.16
C ILE A 9 -0.08 -8.24 8.99
N TYR A 10 1.20 -8.02 8.73
CA TYR A 10 1.95 -6.88 9.22
C TYR A 10 2.17 -5.90 8.09
N THR A 11 1.82 -4.64 8.27
CA THR A 11 2.16 -3.59 7.32
C THR A 11 3.24 -2.70 7.90
N VAL A 12 4.29 -2.42 7.14
CA VAL A 12 5.34 -1.50 7.56
C VAL A 12 5.26 -0.21 6.77
N THR A 13 5.13 0.91 7.47
CA THR A 13 5.21 2.26 6.92
C THR A 13 6.40 2.97 7.54
N LEU A 14 7.52 3.03 6.82
CA LEU A 14 8.74 3.66 7.34
C LEU A 14 8.63 5.19 7.49
N ASN A 15 7.74 5.82 6.70
CA ASN A 15 7.52 7.27 6.73
C ASN A 15 6.02 7.58 6.71
N PRO A 16 5.27 7.23 7.77
CA PRO A 16 3.84 7.54 7.86
C PRO A 16 3.60 9.05 7.92
N SER A 17 2.37 9.45 7.71
CA SER A 17 1.95 10.85 7.71
C SER A 17 0.63 11.08 8.41
N LEU A 18 0.36 12.34 8.73
CA LEU A 18 -0.97 12.86 8.86
C LEU A 18 -1.27 13.65 7.58
N ASP A 19 -2.32 13.28 6.87
CA ASP A 19 -2.71 13.92 5.63
C ASP A 19 -3.83 14.92 5.91
N TYR A 20 -3.53 16.21 5.68
CA TYR A 20 -4.44 17.32 5.90
C TYR A 20 -5.07 17.73 4.59
N TYR A 21 -6.31 17.33 4.39
CA TYR A 21 -7.11 17.65 3.21
C TYR A 21 -7.78 19.01 3.39
N LEU A 22 -7.64 19.86 2.41
CA LEU A 22 -8.21 21.21 2.38
C LEU A 22 -9.01 21.42 1.10
N SER A 23 -10.24 21.89 1.21
CA SER A 23 -11.06 22.30 0.05
C SER A 23 -11.11 23.81 -0.07
N LEU A 24 -10.77 24.33 -1.25
CA LEU A 24 -10.73 25.74 -1.58
C LEU A 24 -11.38 25.98 -2.96
N PRO A 25 -12.04 27.14 -3.18
CA PRO A 25 -12.49 27.51 -4.53
C PRO A 25 -11.35 27.68 -5.52
N ALA A 26 -10.23 28.27 -5.06
CA ALA A 26 -9.01 28.49 -5.84
C ALA A 26 -7.82 28.69 -4.91
N LEU A 27 -6.61 28.36 -5.41
CA LEU A 27 -5.34 28.60 -4.71
C LEU A 27 -4.52 29.65 -5.47
N HIS A 28 -4.28 30.80 -4.84
CA HIS A 28 -3.46 31.88 -5.38
C HIS A 28 -2.28 32.17 -4.46
N PRO A 29 -1.03 31.97 -4.91
CA PRO A 29 0.15 32.30 -4.12
C PRO A 29 0.16 33.78 -3.67
N GLY A 30 0.60 34.01 -2.42
CA GLY A 30 0.73 35.35 -1.88
C GLY A 30 -0.57 35.98 -1.34
N THR A 31 -1.68 35.25 -1.32
CA THR A 31 -2.96 35.71 -0.80
C THR A 31 -3.44 34.94 0.41
N LEU A 32 -4.33 35.52 1.20
CA LEU A 32 -5.00 34.85 2.31
C LEU A 32 -6.16 34.00 1.78
N HIS A 33 -6.12 32.70 2.07
CA HIS A 33 -7.21 31.77 1.78
C HIS A 33 -7.94 31.36 3.07
N ARG A 34 -9.25 31.21 2.98
CA ARG A 34 -10.07 30.56 4.01
C ARG A 34 -10.59 29.25 3.45
N VAL A 35 -10.24 28.15 4.11
CA VAL A 35 -10.69 26.82 3.71
C VAL A 35 -12.19 26.67 3.96
N GLN A 36 -12.88 25.97 3.06
CA GLN A 36 -14.30 25.66 3.18
C GLN A 36 -14.52 24.40 4.01
N ASP A 37 -13.66 23.42 3.82
CA ASP A 37 -13.65 22.16 4.54
C ASP A 37 -12.21 21.74 4.82
N ALA A 38 -12.02 21.07 5.97
CA ALA A 38 -10.71 20.59 6.40
C ALA A 38 -10.85 19.26 7.12
N GLN A 39 -10.08 18.27 6.70
CA GLN A 39 -10.06 16.95 7.31
C GLN A 39 -8.62 16.47 7.55
N LEU A 40 -8.36 15.93 8.73
CA LEU A 40 -7.06 15.32 9.07
C LEU A 40 -7.22 13.82 9.19
N LEU A 41 -6.48 13.08 8.35
CA LEU A 41 -6.54 11.63 8.27
C LEU A 41 -5.17 10.99 8.48
N PRO A 42 -5.11 9.77 9.06
CA PRO A 42 -3.90 8.96 9.01
C PRO A 42 -3.50 8.68 7.57
N GLY A 43 -2.20 8.74 7.28
CA GLY A 43 -1.68 8.53 5.95
C GLY A 43 -0.40 7.70 5.92
N GLY A 44 0.01 7.37 4.71
CA GLY A 44 1.13 6.47 4.40
C GLY A 44 0.66 5.15 3.84
N LYS A 45 1.34 4.65 2.79
CA LYS A 45 0.86 3.50 2.01
C LYS A 45 0.54 2.26 2.86
N GLY A 46 1.45 1.83 3.75
CA GLY A 46 1.20 0.67 4.59
C GLY A 46 0.09 0.90 5.63
N VAL A 47 -0.07 2.14 6.12
CA VAL A 47 -1.21 2.52 6.97
C VAL A 47 -2.51 2.40 6.18
N ASN A 48 -2.55 2.88 4.94
CA ASN A 48 -3.73 2.76 4.08
C ASN A 48 -4.10 1.29 3.83
N VAL A 49 -3.12 0.44 3.52
CA VAL A 49 -3.32 -1.01 3.38
C VAL A 49 -3.92 -1.60 4.65
N ALA A 50 -3.37 -1.25 5.83
CA ALA A 50 -3.86 -1.75 7.12
C ALA A 50 -5.30 -1.32 7.41
N ILE A 51 -5.65 -0.07 7.14
CA ILE A 51 -7.02 0.45 7.33
C ILE A 51 -8.02 -0.34 6.47
N VAL A 52 -7.71 -0.55 5.18
CA VAL A 52 -8.63 -1.27 4.28
C VAL A 52 -8.72 -2.75 4.63
N LEU A 53 -7.61 -3.41 5.01
CA LEU A 53 -7.63 -4.79 5.51
C LEU A 53 -8.52 -4.92 6.76
N SER A 54 -8.38 -4.01 7.73
CA SER A 54 -9.20 -3.98 8.95
C SER A 54 -10.69 -3.84 8.61
N ARG A 55 -11.05 -2.93 7.67
CA ARG A 55 -12.43 -2.75 7.19
C ARG A 55 -12.98 -4.00 6.49
N LEU A 56 -12.11 -4.77 5.84
CA LEU A 56 -12.44 -6.06 5.23
C LEU A 56 -12.51 -7.21 6.25
N GLY A 57 -12.22 -6.96 7.53
CA GLY A 57 -12.25 -7.95 8.59
C GLY A 57 -11.05 -8.90 8.61
N VAL A 58 -9.95 -8.51 7.95
CA VAL A 58 -8.70 -9.28 7.94
C VAL A 58 -7.82 -8.85 9.12
N PRO A 59 -7.32 -9.78 9.96
CA PRO A 59 -6.40 -9.45 11.04
C PRO A 59 -5.14 -8.78 10.50
N VAL A 60 -4.85 -7.58 11.01
CA VAL A 60 -3.71 -6.77 10.55
C VAL A 60 -3.12 -5.97 11.70
N ARG A 61 -1.80 -5.82 11.72
CA ARG A 61 -1.06 -4.95 12.64
C ARG A 61 -0.19 -3.98 11.85
N ALA A 62 -0.36 -2.69 12.12
CA ALA A 62 0.44 -1.64 11.48
C ALA A 62 1.70 -1.34 12.30
N LEU A 63 2.84 -1.38 11.62
CA LEU A 63 4.17 -1.09 12.15
C LEU A 63 4.78 0.11 11.44
N GLY A 64 5.77 0.74 12.06
CA GLY A 64 6.51 1.86 11.50
C GLY A 64 7.07 2.75 12.59
N PHE A 65 7.24 4.04 12.28
CA PHE A 65 7.76 5.03 13.22
C PHE A 65 6.72 6.11 13.51
N ALA A 66 6.63 6.53 14.78
CA ALA A 66 5.77 7.63 15.21
C ALA A 66 6.62 8.63 16.01
N ALA A 67 6.74 9.87 15.51
CA ALA A 67 7.60 10.88 16.11
C ALA A 67 6.80 12.08 16.65
N GLY A 68 7.15 12.51 17.84
CA GLY A 68 6.63 13.72 18.47
C GLY A 68 5.10 13.72 18.65
N HIS A 69 4.54 14.92 18.78
CA HIS A 69 3.09 15.08 19.01
C HIS A 69 2.24 14.63 17.81
N THR A 70 2.72 14.82 16.59
CA THR A 70 2.01 14.36 15.38
C THR A 70 2.01 12.84 15.26
N GLY A 71 3.07 12.17 15.72
CA GLY A 71 3.11 10.70 15.83
C GLY A 71 2.13 10.17 16.88
N ALA A 72 2.04 10.83 18.03
CA ALA A 72 1.05 10.51 19.06
C ALA A 72 -0.39 10.69 18.54
N LEU A 73 -0.65 11.76 17.77
CA LEU A 73 -1.95 11.98 17.14
C LEU A 73 -2.25 10.90 16.09
N LEU A 74 -1.29 10.55 15.23
CA LEU A 74 -1.45 9.45 14.26
C LEU A 74 -1.87 8.15 14.95
N THR A 75 -1.16 7.74 15.98
CA THR A 75 -1.47 6.49 16.71
C THR A 75 -2.81 6.56 17.44
N THR A 76 -3.22 7.74 17.89
CA THR A 76 -4.54 7.96 18.49
C THR A 76 -5.64 7.77 17.46
N LEU A 77 -5.55 8.44 16.30
CA LEU A 77 -6.53 8.31 15.21
C LEU A 77 -6.66 6.85 14.72
N LEU A 78 -5.54 6.13 14.59
CA LEU A 78 -5.56 4.73 14.20
C LEU A 78 -6.24 3.83 15.25
N ARG A 79 -6.02 4.10 16.54
CA ARG A 79 -6.68 3.39 17.64
C ARG A 79 -8.19 3.66 17.68
N GLU A 80 -8.61 4.90 17.41
CA GLU A 80 -10.03 5.29 17.37
C GLU A 80 -10.83 4.52 16.32
N ILE A 81 -10.20 4.16 15.20
CA ILE A 81 -10.81 3.30 14.17
C ILE A 81 -10.61 1.79 14.43
N GLY A 82 -10.07 1.42 15.60
CA GLY A 82 -9.91 0.02 16.02
C GLY A 82 -8.74 -0.72 15.35
N LEU A 83 -7.79 -0.01 14.72
CA LEU A 83 -6.64 -0.64 14.09
C LEU A 83 -5.58 -1.04 15.14
N ASP A 84 -5.14 -2.30 15.10
CA ASP A 84 -4.01 -2.77 15.91
C ASP A 84 -2.70 -2.17 15.37
N THR A 85 -1.96 -1.51 16.27
CA THR A 85 -0.73 -0.78 15.90
C THR A 85 0.38 -1.05 16.89
N ASP A 86 1.60 -1.19 16.37
CA ASP A 86 2.82 -1.33 17.18
C ASP A 86 3.98 -0.51 16.58
N PHE A 87 3.78 0.81 16.55
CA PHE A 87 4.79 1.76 16.07
C PHE A 87 5.94 1.91 17.05
N VAL A 88 7.15 2.05 16.51
CA VAL A 88 8.32 2.47 17.29
C VAL A 88 8.23 3.98 17.50
N THR A 89 8.28 4.40 18.77
CA THR A 89 8.29 5.82 19.11
C THR A 89 9.68 6.41 18.88
N VAL A 90 9.74 7.48 18.08
CA VAL A 90 10.94 8.27 17.87
C VAL A 90 10.82 9.53 18.73
N PRO A 91 11.79 9.76 19.67
CA PRO A 91 11.65 10.84 20.65
C PRO A 91 11.71 12.23 20.01
N ASP A 92 12.53 12.42 19.00
CA ASP A 92 12.80 13.71 18.37
C ASP A 92 12.11 13.84 17.00
N GLY A 93 11.87 15.09 16.59
CA GLY A 93 11.24 15.39 15.33
C GLY A 93 9.72 15.26 15.37
N MET A 94 9.11 15.06 14.20
CA MET A 94 7.67 14.93 14.05
C MET A 94 7.32 13.97 12.91
N THR A 95 6.31 13.13 13.11
CA THR A 95 5.63 12.46 12.00
C THR A 95 5.15 13.52 11.01
N ARG A 96 5.47 13.33 9.74
CA ARG A 96 5.24 14.34 8.70
C ARG A 96 3.76 14.66 8.54
N LEU A 97 3.53 15.92 8.17
CA LEU A 97 2.24 16.38 7.67
C LEU A 97 2.32 16.51 6.16
N ASN A 98 1.36 15.95 5.46
CA ASN A 98 1.13 16.25 4.06
C ASN A 98 -0.11 17.15 3.97
N VAL A 99 -0.05 18.15 3.12
CA VAL A 99 -1.21 19.01 2.84
C VAL A 99 -1.70 18.70 1.45
N LYS A 100 -2.96 18.33 1.33
CA LYS A 100 -3.63 18.01 0.07
C LYS A 100 -4.71 19.05 -0.18
N ILE A 101 -4.50 19.86 -1.20
CA ILE A 101 -5.35 20.98 -1.53
C ILE A 101 -6.18 20.63 -2.75
N SER A 102 -7.49 20.54 -2.58
CA SER A 102 -8.44 20.30 -3.66
C SER A 102 -9.06 21.64 -4.10
N THR A 103 -8.89 21.95 -5.38
CA THR A 103 -9.50 23.06 -6.10
C THR A 103 -10.10 22.50 -7.40
N GLU A 104 -10.00 23.18 -8.54
CA GLU A 104 -10.22 22.58 -9.87
C GLU A 104 -9.14 21.52 -10.21
N SER A 105 -8.02 21.56 -9.52
CA SER A 105 -6.92 20.58 -9.59
C SER A 105 -6.43 20.22 -8.19
N GLU A 106 -5.75 19.06 -8.06
CA GLU A 106 -5.10 18.67 -6.81
C GLU A 106 -3.68 19.24 -6.72
N THR A 107 -3.32 19.74 -5.52
CA THR A 107 -1.95 20.15 -5.17
C THR A 107 -1.55 19.47 -3.88
N GLU A 108 -0.40 18.80 -3.89
CA GLU A 108 0.14 18.11 -2.73
C GLU A 108 1.44 18.76 -2.24
N LEU A 109 1.53 19.00 -0.93
CA LEU A 109 2.74 19.42 -0.23
C LEU A 109 3.11 18.32 0.76
N ASN A 110 4.15 17.56 0.45
CA ASN A 110 4.55 16.41 1.23
C ASN A 110 5.75 16.73 2.13
N GLY A 111 5.57 16.57 3.45
CA GLY A 111 6.64 16.72 4.43
C GLY A 111 7.71 15.61 4.34
N ALA A 112 8.93 15.91 4.75
CA ALA A 112 10.06 14.97 4.70
C ALA A 112 9.93 13.83 5.72
N GLY A 113 9.38 14.10 6.88
CA GLY A 113 9.36 13.17 8.03
C GLY A 113 10.56 13.36 8.97
N PRO A 114 10.59 12.60 10.07
CA PRO A 114 11.65 12.68 11.06
C PRO A 114 12.90 11.95 10.61
N ASP A 115 14.03 12.31 11.19
CA ASP A 115 15.22 11.47 11.18
C ASP A 115 15.01 10.27 12.12
N ILE A 116 15.31 9.08 11.64
CA ILE A 116 15.13 7.84 12.38
C ILE A 116 16.51 7.42 12.94
N PRO A 117 16.66 7.37 14.27
CA PRO A 117 17.88 6.88 14.90
C PRO A 117 18.08 5.38 14.63
N SER A 118 19.34 4.94 14.67
CA SER A 118 19.69 3.53 14.41
C SER A 118 19.06 2.56 15.40
N ASP A 119 18.96 2.93 16.68
CA ASP A 119 18.31 2.13 17.72
C ASP A 119 16.80 1.98 17.50
N ALA A 120 16.14 3.02 16.98
CA ALA A 120 14.73 2.93 16.59
C ALA A 120 14.56 1.99 15.40
N PHE A 121 15.47 2.01 14.41
CA PHE A 121 15.44 1.08 13.30
C PHE A 121 15.68 -0.36 13.75
N GLU A 122 16.66 -0.60 14.63
CA GLU A 122 16.88 -1.91 15.24
C GLU A 122 15.68 -2.41 16.05
N ALA A 123 14.99 -1.51 16.76
CA ALA A 123 13.74 -1.84 17.45
C ALA A 123 12.64 -2.30 16.47
N LEU A 124 12.52 -1.66 15.30
CA LEU A 124 11.58 -2.09 14.24
C LEU A 124 12.00 -3.43 13.65
N LEU A 125 13.30 -3.61 13.35
CA LEU A 125 13.84 -4.88 12.85
C LEU A 125 13.56 -6.04 13.82
N SER A 126 13.70 -5.80 15.12
CA SER A 126 13.47 -6.82 16.16
C SER A 126 12.01 -7.29 16.21
N LYS A 127 11.06 -6.45 15.77
CA LYS A 127 9.64 -6.88 15.66
C LYS A 127 9.44 -7.96 14.60
N MET A 128 10.31 -8.03 13.59
CA MET A 128 10.26 -9.10 12.58
C MET A 128 10.57 -10.48 13.15
N ASP A 129 11.30 -10.55 14.27
CA ASP A 129 11.61 -11.81 14.93
C ASP A 129 10.38 -12.47 15.57
N GLY A 130 9.33 -11.69 15.80
CA GLY A 130 8.03 -12.16 16.31
C GLY A 130 7.08 -12.69 15.24
N LEU A 131 7.43 -12.60 13.95
CA LEU A 131 6.61 -13.15 12.87
C LEU A 131 6.64 -14.68 12.89
N GLU A 132 5.54 -15.28 12.48
CA GLU A 132 5.39 -16.72 12.38
C GLU A 132 5.38 -17.18 10.91
N PRO A 133 5.62 -18.46 10.63
CA PRO A 133 5.45 -19.01 9.28
C PRO A 133 4.05 -18.71 8.75
N ASP A 134 3.98 -18.36 7.46
CA ASP A 134 2.76 -17.99 6.75
C ASP A 134 2.16 -16.60 7.12
N ASP A 135 2.75 -15.85 8.05
CA ASP A 135 2.44 -14.43 8.20
C ASP A 135 2.81 -13.66 6.92
N ILE A 136 2.19 -12.50 6.74
CA ILE A 136 2.45 -11.65 5.57
C ILE A 136 3.03 -10.33 6.04
N LEU A 137 4.19 -9.95 5.49
CA LEU A 137 4.79 -8.63 5.69
C LEU A 137 4.60 -7.77 4.45
N VAL A 138 3.83 -6.68 4.58
CA VAL A 138 3.63 -5.69 3.52
C VAL A 138 4.60 -4.53 3.72
N LEU A 139 5.51 -4.34 2.77
CA LEU A 139 6.48 -3.26 2.73
C LEU A 139 6.02 -2.22 1.69
N SER A 140 5.62 -1.02 2.14
CA SER A 140 4.99 -0.05 1.26
C SER A 140 5.47 1.38 1.51
N GLY A 141 5.56 2.15 0.43
CA GLY A 141 5.82 3.58 0.44
C GLY A 141 7.29 3.97 0.45
N SER A 142 7.56 5.21 0.86
CA SER A 142 8.91 5.77 0.94
C SER A 142 9.57 5.51 2.29
N ALA A 143 10.90 5.56 2.31
CA ALA A 143 11.70 5.54 3.53
C ALA A 143 12.33 6.91 3.77
N PRO A 144 12.46 7.38 5.03
CA PRO A 144 13.27 8.54 5.37
C PRO A 144 14.73 8.37 4.91
N SER A 145 15.37 9.46 4.52
CA SER A 145 16.77 9.44 4.04
C SER A 145 17.79 9.10 5.13
N SER A 146 17.40 9.20 6.39
CA SER A 146 18.20 8.81 7.56
C SER A 146 18.33 7.29 7.73
N LEU A 147 17.43 6.50 7.11
CA LEU A 147 17.53 5.06 7.14
C LEU A 147 18.54 4.53 6.11
N PRO A 148 19.13 3.35 6.36
CA PRO A 148 19.95 2.67 5.38
C PRO A 148 19.22 2.49 4.05
N ALA A 149 19.94 2.60 2.93
CA ALA A 149 19.36 2.45 1.60
C ALA A 149 18.69 1.07 1.41
N ASP A 150 19.18 0.06 2.10
CA ASP A 150 18.69 -1.33 2.09
C ASP A 150 17.72 -1.65 3.24
N ALA A 151 17.15 -0.63 3.92
CA ALA A 151 16.26 -0.82 5.07
C ALA A 151 15.11 -1.82 4.79
N TYR A 152 14.49 -1.74 3.61
CA TYR A 152 13.44 -2.68 3.22
C TYR A 152 13.96 -4.10 3.04
N ASN A 153 15.18 -4.26 2.52
CA ASN A 153 15.82 -5.56 2.35
C ASN A 153 16.12 -6.22 3.71
N GLN A 154 16.60 -5.44 4.67
CA GLN A 154 16.86 -5.94 6.03
C GLN A 154 15.57 -6.43 6.69
N LEU A 155 14.47 -5.67 6.58
CA LEU A 155 13.15 -6.08 7.07
C LEU A 155 12.66 -7.36 6.36
N ALA A 156 12.76 -7.41 5.02
CA ALA A 156 12.32 -8.55 4.22
C ALA A 156 13.11 -9.83 4.56
N GLN A 157 14.43 -9.74 4.65
CA GLN A 157 15.29 -10.90 4.97
C GLN A 157 15.01 -11.44 6.36
N ARG A 158 14.80 -10.55 7.35
CA ARG A 158 14.52 -10.96 8.72
C ARG A 158 13.15 -11.64 8.83
N ALA A 159 12.12 -11.11 8.14
CA ALA A 159 10.80 -11.72 8.08
C ALA A 159 10.81 -13.07 7.34
N GLN A 160 11.56 -13.18 6.24
CA GLN A 160 11.71 -14.43 5.50
C GLN A 160 12.41 -15.52 6.32
N ALA A 161 13.39 -15.16 7.15
CA ALA A 161 14.03 -16.09 8.07
C ALA A 161 13.01 -16.70 9.06
N ARG A 162 11.87 -16.07 9.27
CA ARG A 162 10.73 -16.55 10.07
C ARG A 162 9.70 -17.34 9.25
N GLY A 163 9.87 -17.40 7.91
CA GLY A 163 8.92 -18.07 7.02
C GLY A 163 7.74 -17.19 6.57
N ALA A 164 7.82 -15.89 6.82
CA ALA A 164 6.77 -14.95 6.39
C ALA A 164 6.84 -14.66 4.88
N HIS A 165 5.68 -14.36 4.30
CA HIS A 165 5.55 -13.93 2.90
C HIS A 165 5.75 -12.42 2.78
N ILE A 166 6.51 -11.98 1.77
CA ILE A 166 6.75 -10.56 1.52
C ILE A 166 5.82 -10.05 0.44
N VAL A 167 5.17 -8.93 0.69
CA VAL A 167 4.43 -8.13 -0.31
C VAL A 167 5.12 -6.77 -0.43
N ALA A 168 5.46 -6.34 -1.65
CA ALA A 168 6.14 -5.08 -1.87
C ALA A 168 5.34 -4.15 -2.79
N ASP A 169 4.97 -2.97 -2.25
CA ASP A 169 4.39 -1.85 -2.99
C ASP A 169 5.29 -0.62 -2.86
N THR A 170 6.44 -0.71 -3.48
CA THR A 170 7.46 0.35 -3.55
C THR A 170 7.92 0.50 -4.99
N THR A 171 8.71 1.54 -5.29
CA THR A 171 9.04 1.94 -6.65
C THR A 171 10.53 2.03 -6.91
N GLY A 172 10.92 2.05 -8.18
CA GLY A 172 12.28 2.28 -8.63
C GLY A 172 13.27 1.24 -8.07
N GLN A 173 14.45 1.72 -7.66
CA GLN A 173 15.53 0.86 -7.17
C GLN A 173 15.11 0.03 -5.95
N ARG A 174 14.30 0.56 -5.04
CA ARG A 174 13.83 -0.20 -3.86
C ARG A 174 13.01 -1.43 -4.24
N LEU A 175 12.20 -1.35 -5.30
CA LEU A 175 11.47 -2.51 -5.81
C LEU A 175 12.42 -3.55 -6.35
N THR A 176 13.37 -3.14 -7.20
CA THR A 176 14.33 -4.08 -7.81
C THR A 176 15.25 -4.73 -6.78
N ASP A 177 15.65 -3.99 -5.75
CA ASP A 177 16.47 -4.51 -4.65
C ASP A 177 15.74 -5.57 -3.81
N LEU A 178 14.40 -5.51 -3.73
CA LEU A 178 13.59 -6.51 -3.03
C LEU A 178 13.34 -7.80 -3.82
N LEU A 179 13.52 -7.81 -5.14
CA LEU A 179 13.25 -8.99 -5.98
C LEU A 179 14.05 -10.24 -5.56
N PRO A 180 15.35 -10.15 -5.18
CA PRO A 180 16.09 -11.31 -4.67
C PRO A 180 15.49 -11.95 -3.41
N CYS A 181 14.72 -11.18 -2.62
CA CYS A 181 13.92 -11.67 -1.50
C CYS A 181 12.66 -12.45 -1.96
N ARG A 182 12.46 -12.70 -3.22
CA ARG A 182 11.35 -13.47 -3.79
C ARG A 182 9.98 -13.10 -3.23
N PRO A 183 9.58 -11.80 -3.31
CA PRO A 183 8.31 -11.36 -2.77
C PRO A 183 7.14 -12.17 -3.36
N PHE A 184 6.20 -12.55 -2.49
CA PHE A 184 4.96 -13.23 -2.89
C PHE A 184 4.17 -12.40 -3.88
N LEU A 185 4.10 -11.08 -3.64
CA LEU A 185 3.40 -10.14 -4.51
C LEU A 185 4.20 -8.84 -4.61
N ILE A 186 4.31 -8.33 -5.82
CA ILE A 186 4.66 -6.93 -6.10
C ILE A 186 3.53 -6.27 -6.88
N LYS A 187 3.32 -4.95 -6.64
CA LYS A 187 2.27 -4.21 -7.35
C LYS A 187 2.82 -2.91 -7.96
N PRO A 188 3.51 -2.94 -9.09
CA PRO A 188 3.78 -1.74 -9.87
C PRO A 188 2.51 -1.24 -10.58
N ASN A 189 2.38 0.08 -10.78
CA ASN A 189 1.50 0.60 -11.81
C ASN A 189 2.18 0.55 -13.19
N ALA A 190 1.45 0.87 -14.26
CA ALA A 190 1.97 0.79 -15.63
C ALA A 190 3.20 1.70 -15.84
N LEU A 191 3.26 2.88 -15.20
CA LEU A 191 4.41 3.78 -15.30
C LEU A 191 5.61 3.24 -14.53
N GLU A 192 5.42 2.79 -13.30
CA GLU A 192 6.45 2.18 -12.46
C GLU A 192 7.03 0.92 -13.13
N LEU A 193 6.18 0.11 -13.76
CA LEU A 193 6.60 -1.05 -14.54
C LEU A 193 7.48 -0.63 -15.72
N ALA A 194 7.07 0.42 -16.46
CA ALA A 194 7.83 0.96 -17.58
C ALA A 194 9.20 1.51 -17.15
N GLU A 195 9.27 2.21 -16.02
CA GLU A 195 10.51 2.72 -15.44
C GLU A 195 11.50 1.58 -15.13
N VAL A 196 11.02 0.53 -14.45
CA VAL A 196 11.86 -0.62 -14.09
C VAL A 196 12.29 -1.43 -15.33
N CYS A 197 11.43 -1.57 -16.33
CA CYS A 197 11.71 -2.34 -17.54
C CYS A 197 12.41 -1.54 -18.64
N GLY A 198 12.48 -0.20 -18.51
CA GLY A 198 13.09 0.70 -19.48
C GLY A 198 12.28 0.90 -20.76
N GLN A 199 11.02 0.50 -20.80
CA GLN A 199 10.12 0.65 -21.96
C GLN A 199 8.65 0.65 -21.53
N THR A 200 7.78 1.34 -22.27
CA THR A 200 6.32 1.33 -22.05
C THR A 200 5.71 0.00 -22.47
N ALA A 201 4.53 -0.29 -21.94
CA ALA A 201 3.72 -1.45 -22.28
C ALA A 201 2.25 -1.02 -22.37
N ASP A 202 1.71 -0.99 -23.58
CA ASP A 202 0.38 -0.47 -23.85
C ASP A 202 -0.68 -1.58 -23.95
N THR A 203 -0.25 -2.81 -24.21
CA THR A 203 -1.12 -3.98 -24.30
C THR A 203 -0.97 -4.92 -23.10
N VAL A 204 -2.00 -5.74 -22.86
CA VAL A 204 -1.94 -6.80 -21.83
C VAL A 204 -0.77 -7.74 -22.07
N ALA A 205 -0.49 -8.12 -23.31
CA ALA A 205 0.60 -9.02 -23.64
C ALA A 205 1.96 -8.43 -23.31
N GLU A 206 2.17 -7.14 -23.58
CA GLU A 206 3.40 -6.43 -23.25
C GLU A 206 3.58 -6.28 -21.74
N ARG A 207 2.51 -5.90 -21.01
CA ARG A 207 2.51 -5.82 -19.55
C ARG A 207 2.82 -7.18 -18.91
N ALA A 208 2.22 -8.25 -19.44
CA ALA A 208 2.51 -9.61 -18.98
C ALA A 208 3.96 -10.02 -19.28
N ALA A 209 4.50 -9.65 -20.45
CA ALA A 209 5.90 -9.92 -20.79
C ALA A 209 6.87 -9.19 -19.83
N GLN A 210 6.60 -7.92 -19.51
CA GLN A 210 7.39 -7.16 -18.53
C GLN A 210 7.26 -7.74 -17.12
N ALA A 211 6.05 -8.11 -16.70
CA ALA A 211 5.81 -8.76 -15.42
C ALA A 211 6.62 -10.07 -15.29
N ARG A 212 6.70 -10.88 -16.35
CA ARG A 212 7.54 -12.08 -16.37
C ARG A 212 9.03 -11.79 -16.23
N ARG A 213 9.52 -10.63 -16.70
CA ARG A 213 10.91 -10.21 -16.44
C ARG A 213 11.14 -9.98 -14.94
N LEU A 214 10.17 -9.36 -14.23
CA LEU A 214 10.26 -9.18 -12.79
C LEU A 214 10.16 -10.51 -12.03
N GLN A 215 9.38 -11.47 -12.55
CA GLN A 215 9.36 -12.84 -12.00
C GLN A 215 10.72 -13.54 -12.18
N ALA A 216 11.37 -13.39 -13.33
CA ALA A 216 12.71 -13.93 -13.57
C ALA A 216 13.76 -13.33 -12.61
N LEU A 217 13.53 -12.12 -12.10
CA LEU A 217 14.37 -11.48 -11.09
C LEU A 217 14.00 -11.86 -9.65
N GLY A 218 12.88 -12.56 -9.44
CA GLY A 218 12.52 -13.10 -8.14
C GLY A 218 11.06 -12.95 -7.70
N ALA A 219 10.29 -11.99 -8.21
CA ALA A 219 8.89 -11.84 -7.83
C ALA A 219 8.09 -13.12 -8.12
N ARG A 220 7.24 -13.55 -7.18
CA ARG A 220 6.37 -14.74 -7.42
C ARG A 220 5.14 -14.33 -8.21
N ASN A 221 4.43 -13.31 -7.77
CA ASN A 221 3.25 -12.76 -8.44
C ASN A 221 3.46 -11.28 -8.74
N VAL A 222 3.03 -10.83 -9.91
CA VAL A 222 3.14 -9.43 -10.34
C VAL A 222 1.76 -8.90 -10.71
N LEU A 223 1.24 -7.96 -9.93
CA LEU A 223 -0.03 -7.27 -10.14
C LEU A 223 0.25 -5.89 -10.74
N VAL A 224 -0.01 -5.71 -12.02
CA VAL A 224 0.16 -4.43 -12.70
C VAL A 224 -1.15 -3.66 -12.68
N SER A 225 -1.21 -2.54 -11.97
CA SER A 225 -2.38 -1.66 -11.97
C SER A 225 -2.35 -0.69 -13.15
N CYS A 226 -3.48 -0.56 -13.87
CA CYS A 226 -3.60 0.17 -15.12
C CYS A 226 -4.67 1.28 -15.07
N GLY A 227 -4.97 1.81 -13.88
CA GLY A 227 -5.99 2.84 -13.68
C GLY A 227 -7.37 2.38 -14.18
N ALA A 228 -8.01 3.18 -15.02
CA ALA A 228 -9.34 2.88 -15.57
C ALA A 228 -9.39 1.62 -16.46
N GLU A 229 -8.25 1.17 -17.01
CA GLU A 229 -8.18 -0.08 -17.77
C GLU A 229 -8.24 -1.33 -16.88
N GLY A 230 -8.09 -1.18 -15.57
CA GLY A 230 -8.13 -2.28 -14.61
C GLY A 230 -6.75 -2.78 -14.19
N ALA A 231 -6.49 -4.08 -14.29
CA ALA A 231 -5.21 -4.65 -13.89
C ALA A 231 -4.88 -5.95 -14.64
N VAL A 232 -3.58 -6.26 -14.69
CA VAL A 232 -3.02 -7.51 -15.19
C VAL A 232 -2.27 -8.20 -14.06
N LEU A 233 -2.58 -9.45 -13.77
CA LEU A 233 -1.89 -10.29 -12.80
C LEU A 233 -1.15 -11.41 -13.52
N VAL A 234 0.14 -11.52 -13.30
CA VAL A 234 0.92 -12.70 -13.70
C VAL A 234 1.22 -13.50 -12.45
N THR A 235 0.69 -14.72 -12.37
CA THR A 235 0.81 -15.59 -11.21
C THR A 235 2.13 -16.38 -11.23
N GLU A 236 2.54 -16.88 -10.07
CA GLU A 236 3.71 -17.76 -9.96
C GLU A 236 3.57 -19.07 -10.76
N GLY A 237 2.33 -19.47 -11.08
CA GLY A 237 2.02 -20.60 -11.97
C GLY A 237 2.18 -20.27 -13.45
N GLY A 238 2.41 -19.02 -13.81
CA GLY A 238 2.53 -18.54 -15.19
C GLY A 238 1.22 -18.08 -15.84
N ASP A 239 0.09 -18.20 -15.15
CA ASP A 239 -1.20 -17.72 -15.64
C ASP A 239 -1.20 -16.20 -15.75
N VAL A 240 -1.90 -15.67 -16.73
CA VAL A 240 -2.15 -14.25 -16.91
C VAL A 240 -3.64 -14.00 -16.71
N LEU A 241 -3.99 -13.32 -15.64
CA LEU A 241 -5.35 -12.91 -15.36
C LEU A 241 -5.52 -11.41 -15.63
N THR A 242 -6.63 -11.05 -16.22
CA THR A 242 -6.98 -9.64 -16.46
C THR A 242 -8.32 -9.32 -15.84
N GLY A 243 -8.45 -8.12 -15.29
CA GLY A 243 -9.71 -7.63 -14.77
C GLY A 243 -9.92 -6.17 -15.17
N GLN A 244 -11.11 -5.83 -15.59
CA GLN A 244 -11.50 -4.45 -15.90
C GLN A 244 -11.91 -3.72 -14.63
N ALA A 245 -11.57 -2.42 -14.56
CA ALA A 245 -12.06 -1.59 -13.47
C ALA A 245 -13.56 -1.33 -13.63
N PRO A 246 -14.34 -1.32 -12.53
CA PRO A 246 -15.72 -0.85 -12.56
C PRO A 246 -15.84 0.57 -13.10
N GLN A 247 -16.99 0.88 -13.70
CA GLN A 247 -17.25 2.24 -14.16
C GLN A 247 -17.69 3.13 -12.99
N GLY A 248 -17.20 4.37 -12.95
CA GLY A 248 -17.56 5.31 -11.90
C GLY A 248 -16.89 6.67 -12.08
N THR A 249 -17.32 7.63 -11.27
CA THR A 249 -16.71 8.97 -11.25
C THR A 249 -15.53 8.95 -10.30
N VAL A 250 -14.32 9.13 -10.84
CA VAL A 250 -13.10 9.25 -10.04
C VAL A 250 -13.12 10.59 -9.27
N ARG A 251 -12.94 10.52 -7.96
CA ARG A 251 -12.80 11.68 -7.07
C ARG A 251 -11.34 11.91 -6.68
N SER A 252 -10.62 10.85 -6.33
CA SER A 252 -9.20 10.89 -6.02
C SER A 252 -8.56 9.53 -6.31
N THR A 253 -7.31 9.52 -6.76
CA THR A 253 -6.57 8.27 -6.96
C THR A 253 -5.68 7.91 -5.76
N VAL A 254 -5.64 8.79 -4.74
CA VAL A 254 -4.83 8.59 -3.54
C VAL A 254 -5.32 7.37 -2.74
N GLY A 255 -4.43 6.46 -2.45
CA GLY A 255 -4.75 5.23 -1.70
C GLY A 255 -5.44 4.12 -2.52
N ALA A 256 -5.81 4.36 -3.79
CA ALA A 256 -6.44 3.33 -4.63
C ALA A 256 -5.52 2.11 -4.84
N GLY A 257 -4.22 2.34 -5.08
CA GLY A 257 -3.24 1.27 -5.19
C GLY A 257 -3.05 0.49 -3.88
N ASP A 258 -3.04 1.20 -2.75
CA ASP A 258 -2.93 0.59 -1.42
C ASP A 258 -4.17 -0.27 -1.11
N SER A 259 -5.36 0.24 -1.46
CA SER A 259 -6.63 -0.49 -1.34
C SER A 259 -6.67 -1.72 -2.24
N MET A 260 -6.08 -1.66 -3.44
CA MET A 260 -5.95 -2.81 -4.33
C MET A 260 -5.06 -3.91 -3.70
N VAL A 261 -3.95 -3.55 -3.06
CA VAL A 261 -3.12 -4.52 -2.30
C VAL A 261 -3.92 -5.15 -1.18
N ALA A 262 -4.63 -4.34 -0.40
CA ALA A 262 -5.45 -4.82 0.71
C ALA A 262 -6.56 -5.78 0.24
N GLY A 263 -7.30 -5.40 -0.79
CA GLY A 263 -8.34 -6.24 -1.39
C GLY A 263 -7.79 -7.53 -1.97
N PHE A 264 -6.65 -7.48 -2.68
CA PHE A 264 -5.97 -8.66 -3.19
C PHE A 264 -5.62 -9.65 -2.09
N LEU A 265 -5.00 -9.18 -1.01
CA LEU A 265 -4.63 -10.02 0.13
C LEU A 265 -5.85 -10.60 0.83
N ALA A 266 -6.90 -9.80 1.03
CA ALA A 266 -8.15 -10.27 1.63
C ALA A 266 -8.82 -11.36 0.77
N GLY A 267 -8.88 -11.18 -0.55
CA GLY A 267 -9.44 -12.16 -1.48
C GLY A 267 -8.61 -13.46 -1.55
N TRP A 268 -7.30 -13.33 -1.52
CA TRP A 268 -6.39 -14.48 -1.53
C TRP A 268 -6.51 -15.31 -0.25
N LEU A 269 -6.53 -14.66 0.92
CA LEU A 269 -6.70 -15.33 2.21
C LEU A 269 -8.08 -15.96 2.37
N GLY A 270 -9.12 -15.36 1.77
CA GLY A 270 -10.50 -15.82 1.89
C GLY A 270 -10.83 -17.07 1.07
N GLY A 271 -10.08 -17.38 0.02
CA GLY A 271 -10.40 -18.51 -0.86
C GLY A 271 -9.22 -19.14 -1.60
N GLY A 272 -8.01 -18.58 -1.51
CA GLY A 272 -6.80 -19.10 -2.17
C GLY A 272 -6.80 -18.98 -3.70
N SER A 273 -7.77 -18.28 -4.31
CA SER A 273 -7.89 -18.12 -5.75
C SER A 273 -7.32 -16.76 -6.18
N TYR A 274 -6.43 -16.74 -7.14
CA TYR A 274 -5.91 -15.52 -7.75
C TYR A 274 -7.00 -14.69 -8.45
N GLU A 275 -8.02 -15.35 -8.98
CA GLU A 275 -9.19 -14.68 -9.56
C GLU A 275 -9.96 -13.89 -8.48
N ALA A 276 -10.28 -14.53 -7.36
CA ALA A 276 -10.96 -13.86 -6.23
C ALA A 276 -10.09 -12.72 -5.66
N ALA A 277 -8.78 -12.92 -5.56
CA ALA A 277 -7.83 -11.91 -5.12
C ALA A 277 -7.81 -10.69 -6.05
N LEU A 278 -7.68 -10.90 -7.36
CA LEU A 278 -7.69 -9.82 -8.35
C LEU A 278 -9.03 -9.07 -8.36
N ARG A 279 -10.14 -9.81 -8.29
CA ARG A 279 -11.49 -9.27 -8.28
C ARG A 279 -11.72 -8.35 -7.07
N LEU A 280 -11.38 -8.81 -5.86
CA LEU A 280 -11.53 -7.99 -4.65
C LEU A 280 -10.53 -6.83 -4.63
N GLY A 281 -9.31 -7.02 -5.15
CA GLY A 281 -8.32 -5.96 -5.30
C GLY A 281 -8.81 -4.83 -6.20
N LEU A 282 -9.35 -5.14 -7.38
CA LEU A 282 -9.94 -4.16 -8.29
C LEU A 282 -11.14 -3.43 -7.67
N SER A 283 -12.03 -4.17 -6.99
CA SER A 283 -13.17 -3.58 -6.29
C SER A 283 -12.73 -2.59 -5.22
N ALA A 284 -11.74 -2.94 -4.39
CA ALA A 284 -11.24 -2.09 -3.33
C ALA A 284 -10.51 -0.84 -3.87
N GLY A 285 -9.68 -1.00 -4.90
CA GLY A 285 -8.99 0.11 -5.57
C GLY A 285 -9.97 1.09 -6.20
N SER A 286 -10.96 0.59 -6.95
CA SER A 286 -11.98 1.42 -7.59
C SER A 286 -12.91 2.09 -6.58
N ALA A 287 -13.33 1.37 -5.53
CA ALA A 287 -14.15 1.94 -4.46
C ALA A 287 -13.44 3.11 -3.77
N THR A 288 -12.12 3.03 -3.56
CA THR A 288 -11.32 4.15 -3.05
C THR A 288 -11.26 5.29 -4.06
N ALA A 289 -11.07 4.99 -5.34
CA ALA A 289 -10.99 6.03 -6.37
C ALA A 289 -12.32 6.81 -6.54
N PHE A 290 -13.46 6.24 -6.21
CA PHE A 290 -14.78 6.85 -6.40
C PHE A 290 -15.31 7.63 -5.19
N ARG A 291 -14.52 7.75 -4.12
CA ARG A 291 -14.91 8.48 -2.91
C ARG A 291 -13.79 9.39 -2.38
N ASP A 292 -14.14 10.21 -1.41
CA ASP A 292 -13.18 10.94 -0.62
C ASP A 292 -12.66 10.02 0.49
N GLY A 293 -11.34 9.82 0.55
CA GLY A 293 -10.66 8.89 1.46
C GLY A 293 -10.76 7.42 1.06
N LEU A 294 -10.31 6.53 1.95
CA LEU A 294 -10.22 5.09 1.69
C LEU A 294 -11.60 4.42 1.73
N ALA A 295 -11.81 3.42 0.87
CA ALA A 295 -13.06 2.68 0.74
C ALA A 295 -13.52 2.04 2.05
N GLU A 296 -14.82 2.08 2.29
CA GLU A 296 -15.50 1.30 3.32
C GLU A 296 -15.90 -0.08 2.77
N ARG A 297 -16.13 -1.03 3.66
CA ARG A 297 -16.55 -2.39 3.31
C ARG A 297 -17.74 -2.41 2.34
N GLY A 298 -18.78 -1.60 2.62
CA GLY A 298 -19.98 -1.55 1.79
C GLY A 298 -19.74 -1.00 0.38
N ASP A 299 -18.76 -0.08 0.20
CA ASP A 299 -18.39 0.42 -1.12
C ASP A 299 -17.71 -0.66 -1.95
N ILE A 300 -16.83 -1.44 -1.31
CA ILE A 300 -16.11 -2.55 -1.95
C ILE A 300 -17.08 -3.66 -2.35
N ASP A 301 -17.95 -4.08 -1.43
CA ASP A 301 -18.92 -5.16 -1.66
C ASP A 301 -19.89 -4.82 -2.81
N ARG A 302 -20.28 -3.54 -2.94
CA ARG A 302 -21.16 -3.08 -4.04
C ARG A 302 -20.49 -3.25 -5.41
N LEU A 303 -19.22 -2.91 -5.55
CA LEU A 303 -18.49 -3.00 -6.80
C LEU A 303 -18.04 -4.43 -7.14
N LEU A 304 -18.03 -5.34 -6.17
CA LEU A 304 -17.52 -6.70 -6.37
C LEU A 304 -18.28 -7.48 -7.47
N SER A 305 -19.57 -7.21 -7.65
CA SER A 305 -20.39 -7.85 -8.71
C SER A 305 -20.10 -7.30 -10.11
N GLU A 306 -19.51 -6.11 -10.21
CA GLU A 306 -19.19 -5.45 -11.48
C GLU A 306 -17.81 -5.83 -12.03
N VAL A 307 -16.95 -6.41 -11.21
CA VAL A 307 -15.60 -6.81 -11.63
C VAL A 307 -15.64 -8.22 -12.22
N HIS A 308 -15.24 -8.32 -13.48
CA HIS A 308 -15.05 -9.58 -14.18
C HIS A 308 -13.56 -9.83 -14.41
N VAL A 309 -13.10 -11.04 -14.07
CA VAL A 309 -11.73 -11.48 -14.28
C VAL A 309 -11.74 -12.56 -15.35
N THR A 310 -10.80 -12.49 -16.28
CA THR A 310 -10.58 -13.45 -17.36
C THR A 310 -9.12 -13.93 -17.36
N ALA A 311 -8.90 -15.17 -17.79
CA ALA A 311 -7.59 -15.80 -17.96
C ALA A 311 -7.12 -15.69 -19.42
#